data_e7e354f40935193147bf30d460ca3ddc
#
_entry.id   e7e354f40935193147bf30d460ca3ddc
#
_cell.length_a   1.000
_cell.length_b   1.000
_cell.length_c   1.000
_cell.angle_alpha   90.00
_cell.angle_beta   90.00
_cell.angle_gamma   90.00
#
_symmetry.space_group_name_H-M   'P 1'
#
loop_
_entity.id
_entity.type
_entity.pdbx_description
1 polymer ?
#
loop_
_entity_poly.entity_id
_entity_poly.type
_entity_poly.pdbx_seq_one_letter_code
_entity_poly.pdbx_strand_id
1 'polypeptide(L)'
;MLALLKTINDIGKGTFFNYGLLGTIIIMLIFLCSTYILIRILSRIIKTKQLANEKFILRLVKIVLYTIAIYACLSLLKPFESVLSKIWGSAGILAVVFGLAAQEALGNMVNGLLISTFKPFRIGDLVKVNNGEYEGYVADISLRDTVIKTYENTRIIIPNSVMNKAVLENVSRSG
;
A
#
# COMPACT_ATOMS: atom_id res chain seq x y z
N MET A 1 6.65 -25.54 4.50
CA MET A 1 6.60 -24.58 3.38
C MET A 1 6.40 -25.29 2.03
N LEU A 2 7.26 -26.25 1.62
CA LEU A 2 7.11 -27.02 0.38
C LEU A 2 5.80 -27.84 0.30
N ALA A 3 5.35 -28.44 1.40
CA ALA A 3 4.09 -29.19 1.46
C ALA A 3 2.88 -28.26 1.25
N LEU A 4 2.89 -27.06 1.82
CA LEU A 4 1.84 -26.04 1.63
C LEU A 4 1.79 -25.54 0.20
N LEU A 5 2.95 -25.29 -0.43
CA LEU A 5 3.04 -24.91 -1.84
C LEU A 5 2.57 -26.03 -2.77
N LYS A 6 2.86 -27.29 -2.43
CA LYS A 6 2.39 -28.46 -3.17
C LYS A 6 0.87 -28.60 -3.03
N THR A 7 0.31 -28.43 -1.84
CA THR A 7 -1.13 -28.45 -1.58
C THR A 7 -1.84 -27.32 -2.34
N ILE A 8 -1.29 -26.10 -2.36
CA ILE A 8 -1.84 -24.97 -3.11
C ILE A 8 -1.77 -25.23 -4.62
N ASN A 9 -0.68 -25.81 -5.10
CA ASN A 9 -0.53 -26.16 -6.52
C ASN A 9 -1.43 -27.33 -6.94
N ASP A 10 -1.65 -28.31 -6.06
CA ASP A 10 -2.55 -29.44 -6.29
C ASP A 10 -4.03 -29.00 -6.21
N ILE A 11 -4.36 -28.03 -5.37
CA ILE A 11 -5.66 -27.34 -5.37
C ILE A 11 -5.88 -26.60 -6.70
N GLY A 12 -4.82 -26.01 -7.28
CA GLY A 12 -4.89 -25.34 -8.59
C GLY A 12 -4.99 -26.28 -9.79
N LYS A 13 -4.54 -27.54 -9.67
CA LYS A 13 -4.38 -28.43 -10.82
C LYS A 13 -5.45 -29.50 -11.05
N GLY A 14 -6.40 -29.68 -10.15
CA GLY A 14 -7.32 -30.78 -10.45
C GLY A 14 -8.51 -31.06 -9.55
N THR A 15 -8.54 -30.55 -8.34
CA THR A 15 -9.61 -30.93 -7.40
C THR A 15 -10.91 -30.14 -7.55
N PHE A 16 -10.84 -28.92 -8.06
CA PHE A 16 -12.03 -28.05 -8.21
C PHE A 16 -13.01 -28.54 -9.28
N PHE A 17 -12.52 -29.24 -10.32
CA PHE A 17 -13.37 -29.78 -11.38
C PHE A 17 -14.08 -31.11 -11.03
N ASN A 18 -13.65 -31.78 -9.95
CA ASN A 18 -14.27 -33.02 -9.53
C ASN A 18 -15.60 -32.84 -8.75
N TYR A 19 -15.88 -31.59 -8.31
CA TYR A 19 -17.11 -31.33 -7.53
C TYR A 19 -18.38 -31.13 -8.37
N GLY A 20 -18.32 -31.22 -9.70
CA GLY A 20 -19.45 -30.95 -10.58
C GLY A 20 -19.91 -29.47 -10.56
N LEU A 21 -20.97 -29.18 -11.32
CA LEU A 21 -21.54 -27.83 -11.41
C LEU A 21 -21.93 -27.23 -10.05
N LEU A 22 -22.51 -28.06 -9.18
CA LEU A 22 -22.95 -27.63 -7.84
C LEU A 22 -21.77 -27.19 -6.97
N GLY A 23 -20.67 -27.94 -6.97
CA GLY A 23 -19.47 -27.60 -6.22
C GLY A 23 -18.82 -26.27 -6.68
N THR A 24 -18.76 -26.06 -7.98
CA THR A 24 -18.25 -24.80 -8.55
C THR A 24 -19.09 -23.61 -8.12
N ILE A 25 -20.42 -23.74 -8.15
CA ILE A 25 -21.34 -22.69 -7.69
C ILE A 25 -21.16 -22.39 -6.21
N ILE A 26 -21.02 -23.42 -5.37
CA ILE A 26 -20.81 -23.25 -3.93
C ILE A 26 -19.50 -22.49 -3.66
N ILE A 27 -18.42 -22.83 -4.35
CA ILE A 27 -17.12 -22.15 -4.19
C ILE A 27 -17.22 -20.68 -4.63
N MET A 28 -17.87 -20.40 -5.76
CA MET A 28 -18.12 -19.01 -6.20
C MET A 28 -18.90 -18.21 -5.16
N LEU A 29 -19.94 -18.79 -4.57
CA LEU A 29 -20.71 -18.14 -3.51
C LEU A 29 -19.85 -17.86 -2.28
N ILE A 30 -18.98 -18.80 -1.88
CA ILE A 30 -18.05 -18.59 -0.76
C ILE A 30 -17.09 -17.44 -1.05
N PHE A 31 -16.51 -17.34 -2.26
CA PHE A 31 -15.65 -16.25 -2.67
C PHE A 31 -16.38 -14.90 -2.64
N LEU A 32 -17.58 -14.81 -3.17
CA LEU A 32 -18.38 -13.59 -3.17
C LEU A 32 -18.77 -13.18 -1.74
N CYS A 33 -19.20 -14.13 -0.91
CA CYS A 33 -19.51 -13.88 0.50
C CYS A 33 -18.27 -13.38 1.27
N SER A 34 -17.12 -14.03 1.11
CA SER A 34 -15.88 -13.62 1.78
C SER A 34 -15.44 -12.23 1.36
N THR A 35 -15.52 -11.91 0.06
CA THR A 35 -15.23 -10.58 -0.46
C THR A 35 -16.19 -9.53 0.10
N TYR A 36 -17.48 -9.82 0.16
CA TYR A 36 -18.48 -8.93 0.75
C TYR A 36 -18.20 -8.66 2.23
N ILE A 37 -17.89 -9.71 3.00
CA ILE A 37 -17.54 -9.59 4.43
C ILE A 37 -16.27 -8.75 4.60
N LEU A 38 -15.23 -9.00 3.80
CA LEU A 38 -13.98 -8.25 3.82
C LEU A 38 -14.21 -6.77 3.52
N ILE A 39 -14.98 -6.45 2.48
CA ILE A 39 -15.34 -5.07 2.13
C ILE A 39 -16.09 -4.41 3.29
N ARG A 40 -17.01 -5.12 3.96
CA ARG A 40 -17.78 -4.60 5.08
C ARG A 40 -16.88 -4.28 6.29
N ILE A 41 -15.92 -5.17 6.60
CA ILE A 41 -14.95 -4.97 7.67
C ILE A 41 -14.05 -3.77 7.37
N LEU A 42 -13.43 -3.72 6.18
CA LEU A 42 -12.57 -2.62 5.77
C LEU A 42 -13.31 -1.28 5.72
N SER A 43 -14.56 -1.28 5.22
CA SER A 43 -15.40 -0.08 5.21
C SER A 43 -15.67 0.46 6.61
N ARG A 44 -15.82 -0.43 7.60
CA ARG A 44 -16.03 -0.05 8.99
C ARG A 44 -14.78 0.58 9.58
N ILE A 45 -13.61 -0.04 9.37
CA ILE A 45 -12.30 0.45 9.85
C ILE A 45 -11.96 1.82 9.27
N ILE A 46 -12.14 1.99 7.94
CA ILE A 46 -11.81 3.23 7.24
C ILE A 46 -12.71 4.39 7.71
N LYS A 47 -14.02 4.13 7.88
CA LYS A 47 -14.96 5.14 8.40
C LYS A 47 -14.66 5.57 9.83
N THR A 48 -14.21 4.64 10.67
CA THR A 48 -13.85 4.95 12.08
C THR A 48 -12.66 5.90 12.17
N LYS A 49 -11.75 5.89 11.19
CA LYS A 49 -10.55 6.73 11.18
C LYS A 49 -10.77 8.16 10.65
N GLN A 50 -11.99 8.54 10.26
CA GLN A 50 -12.38 9.87 9.76
C GLN A 50 -11.35 10.47 8.77
N LEU A 51 -10.87 9.66 7.84
CA LEU A 51 -9.91 10.10 6.82
C LEU A 51 -10.56 11.14 5.89
N ALA A 52 -9.86 12.23 5.59
CA ALA A 52 -10.36 13.32 4.76
C ALA A 52 -10.94 12.87 3.39
N ASN A 53 -10.43 11.77 2.84
CA ASN A 53 -10.84 11.20 1.55
C ASN A 53 -11.39 9.76 1.68
N GLU A 54 -12.10 9.44 2.78
CA GLU A 54 -12.61 8.09 3.05
C GLU A 54 -13.43 7.49 1.90
N LYS A 55 -14.29 8.31 1.28
CA LYS A 55 -15.16 7.87 0.17
C LYS A 55 -14.35 7.45 -1.07
N PHE A 56 -13.27 8.18 -1.37
CA PHE A 56 -12.38 7.87 -2.48
C PHE A 56 -11.60 6.58 -2.22
N ILE A 57 -11.00 6.46 -1.04
CA ILE A 57 -10.25 5.26 -0.61
C ILE A 57 -11.17 4.03 -0.63
N LEU A 58 -12.38 4.14 -0.08
CA LEU A 58 -13.35 3.04 -0.10
C LEU A 58 -13.75 2.63 -1.51
N ARG A 59 -13.86 3.58 -2.44
CA ARG A 59 -14.17 3.28 -3.84
C ARG A 59 -13.05 2.50 -4.50
N LEU A 60 -11.80 2.93 -4.31
CA LEU A 60 -10.62 2.21 -4.84
C LEU A 60 -10.51 0.79 -4.27
N VAL A 61 -10.62 0.65 -2.95
CA VAL A 61 -10.57 -0.66 -2.28
C VAL A 61 -11.66 -1.59 -2.82
N LYS A 62 -12.88 -1.10 -2.98
CA LYS A 62 -13.99 -1.89 -3.54
C LYS A 62 -13.69 -2.33 -4.98
N ILE A 63 -13.22 -1.42 -5.84
CA ILE A 63 -12.87 -1.74 -7.23
C ILE A 63 -11.84 -2.87 -7.26
N VAL A 64 -10.74 -2.75 -6.51
CA VAL A 64 -9.68 -3.75 -6.45
C VAL A 64 -10.21 -5.10 -5.96
N LEU A 65 -10.96 -5.12 -4.85
CA LEU A 65 -11.49 -6.36 -4.29
C LEU A 65 -12.52 -7.04 -5.19
N TYR A 66 -13.41 -6.27 -5.85
CA TYR A 66 -14.35 -6.84 -6.81
C TYR A 66 -13.64 -7.37 -8.05
N THR A 67 -12.61 -6.69 -8.55
CA THR A 67 -11.81 -7.18 -9.69
C THR A 67 -11.15 -8.52 -9.35
N ILE A 68 -10.55 -8.64 -8.16
CA ILE A 68 -9.95 -9.88 -7.68
C ILE A 68 -11.02 -10.98 -7.54
N ALA A 69 -12.20 -10.67 -6.99
CA ALA A 69 -13.27 -11.63 -6.83
C ALA A 69 -13.83 -12.13 -8.17
N ILE A 70 -14.04 -11.22 -9.13
CA ILE A 70 -14.49 -11.58 -10.48
C ILE A 70 -13.45 -12.48 -11.15
N TYR A 71 -12.17 -12.10 -11.07
CA TYR A 71 -11.07 -12.91 -11.60
C TYR A 71 -11.08 -14.34 -10.98
N ALA A 72 -11.15 -14.42 -9.65
CA ALA A 72 -11.22 -15.71 -8.94
C ALA A 72 -12.42 -16.56 -9.35
N CYS A 73 -13.58 -15.94 -9.55
CA CYS A 73 -14.76 -16.65 -10.05
C CYS A 73 -14.60 -17.14 -11.49
N LEU A 74 -14.05 -16.31 -12.38
CA LEU A 74 -13.82 -16.67 -13.79
C LEU A 74 -12.77 -17.77 -13.92
N SER A 75 -11.74 -17.79 -13.05
CA SER A 75 -10.71 -18.83 -13.07
C SER A 75 -11.21 -20.24 -12.73
N LEU A 76 -12.39 -20.34 -12.13
CA LEU A 76 -13.06 -21.63 -11.87
C LEU A 76 -13.76 -22.20 -13.12
N LEU A 77 -13.90 -21.41 -14.17
CA LEU A 77 -14.59 -21.79 -15.40
C LEU A 77 -13.57 -22.14 -16.50
N LYS A 78 -13.56 -23.40 -16.96
CA LYS A 78 -12.66 -23.88 -18.02
C LYS A 78 -12.56 -22.99 -19.26
N PRO A 79 -13.67 -22.43 -19.83
CA PRO A 79 -13.59 -21.60 -21.02
C PRO A 79 -12.72 -20.36 -20.85
N PHE A 80 -12.52 -19.87 -19.62
CA PHE A 80 -11.78 -18.65 -19.34
C PHE A 80 -10.31 -18.87 -18.96
N GLU A 81 -9.89 -20.11 -18.70
CA GLU A 81 -8.53 -20.46 -18.27
C GLU A 81 -7.45 -19.91 -19.22
N SER A 82 -7.62 -20.12 -20.54
CA SER A 82 -6.68 -19.65 -21.56
C SER A 82 -6.62 -18.13 -21.70
N VAL A 83 -7.75 -17.46 -21.48
CA VAL A 83 -7.83 -15.99 -21.51
C VAL A 83 -7.16 -15.41 -20.28
N LEU A 84 -7.47 -15.95 -19.12
CA LEU A 84 -6.92 -15.50 -17.84
C LEU A 84 -5.40 -15.70 -17.75
N SER A 85 -4.87 -16.83 -18.27
CA SER A 85 -3.42 -17.06 -18.31
C SER A 85 -2.68 -16.02 -19.16
N LYS A 86 -3.27 -15.58 -20.28
CA LYS A 86 -2.70 -14.49 -21.11
C LYS A 86 -2.74 -13.14 -20.39
N ILE A 87 -3.81 -12.85 -19.65
CA ILE A 87 -3.92 -11.64 -18.82
C ILE A 87 -2.83 -11.63 -17.75
N TRP A 88 -2.59 -12.75 -17.07
CA TRP A 88 -1.51 -12.86 -16.08
C TRP A 88 -0.13 -12.64 -16.69
N GLY A 89 0.11 -13.14 -17.90
CA GLY A 89 1.39 -12.90 -18.59
C GLY A 89 1.68 -11.42 -18.83
N SER A 90 0.66 -10.63 -19.11
CA SER A 90 0.80 -9.17 -19.32
C SER A 90 0.70 -8.34 -18.03
N ALA A 91 0.08 -8.88 -16.97
CA ALA A 91 -0.07 -8.19 -15.68
C ALA A 91 1.26 -7.84 -15.02
N GLY A 92 2.31 -8.65 -15.23
CA GLY A 92 3.65 -8.38 -14.74
C GLY A 92 4.23 -7.07 -15.29
N ILE A 93 4.05 -6.80 -16.57
CA ILE A 93 4.52 -5.54 -17.21
C ILE A 93 3.76 -4.35 -16.62
N LEU A 94 2.43 -4.46 -16.49
CA LEU A 94 1.61 -3.42 -15.88
C LEU A 94 2.01 -3.16 -14.43
N ALA A 95 2.31 -4.21 -13.65
CA ALA A 95 2.75 -4.07 -12.27
C ALA A 95 4.08 -3.30 -12.17
N VAL A 96 5.03 -3.54 -13.08
CA VAL A 96 6.29 -2.79 -13.14
C VAL A 96 6.02 -1.31 -13.46
N VAL A 97 5.19 -1.02 -14.46
CA VAL A 97 4.85 0.36 -14.84
C VAL A 97 4.17 1.10 -13.67
N PHE A 98 3.19 0.46 -13.02
CA PHE A 98 2.55 1.04 -11.82
C PHE A 98 3.51 1.17 -10.64
N GLY A 99 4.41 0.21 -10.46
CA GLY A 99 5.45 0.27 -9.42
C GLY A 99 6.39 1.46 -9.60
N LEU A 100 6.84 1.69 -10.83
CA LEU A 100 7.68 2.84 -11.17
C LEU A 100 6.90 4.17 -10.98
N ALA A 101 5.64 4.23 -11.41
CA ALA A 101 4.81 5.41 -11.20
C ALA A 101 4.54 5.72 -9.73
N ALA A 102 4.49 4.70 -8.86
CA ALA A 102 4.25 4.84 -7.42
C ALA A 102 5.54 4.98 -6.60
N GLN A 103 6.72 4.79 -7.20
CA GLN A 103 8.01 4.68 -6.51
C GLN A 103 8.30 5.85 -5.58
N GLU A 104 8.07 7.08 -6.02
CA GLU A 104 8.33 8.27 -5.21
C GLU A 104 7.39 8.34 -4.00
N ALA A 105 6.10 8.10 -4.21
CA ALA A 105 5.11 8.12 -3.13
C ALA A 105 5.41 7.06 -2.06
N LEU A 106 5.72 5.83 -2.49
CA LEU A 106 6.11 4.73 -1.60
C LEU A 106 7.44 5.02 -0.89
N GLY A 107 8.41 5.60 -1.61
CA GLY A 107 9.69 6.02 -1.05
C GLY A 107 9.51 7.04 0.08
N ASN A 108 8.64 8.03 -0.09
CA ASN A 108 8.33 8.99 0.97
C ASN A 108 7.70 8.33 2.19
N MET A 109 6.78 7.38 2.00
CA MET A 109 6.14 6.66 3.10
C MET A 109 7.13 5.80 3.89
N VAL A 110 7.99 5.07 3.20
CA VAL A 110 9.04 4.24 3.82
C VAL A 110 10.01 5.11 4.60
N ASN A 111 10.48 6.22 4.02
CA ASN A 111 11.39 7.13 4.69
C ASN A 111 10.74 7.83 5.89
N GLY A 112 9.45 8.19 5.82
CA GLY A 112 8.70 8.72 6.96
C GLY A 112 8.61 7.73 8.11
N LEU A 113 8.40 6.45 7.80
CA LEU A 113 8.42 5.37 8.81
C LEU A 113 9.82 5.22 9.43
N LEU A 114 10.89 5.27 8.63
CA LEU A 114 12.27 5.20 9.11
C LEU A 114 12.60 6.38 10.02
N ILE A 115 12.28 7.62 9.63
CA ILE A 115 12.48 8.82 10.45
C ILE A 115 11.73 8.68 11.78
N SER A 116 10.48 8.24 11.75
CA SER A 116 9.66 8.06 12.95
C SER A 116 10.17 6.95 13.89
N THR A 117 10.82 5.92 13.32
CA THR A 117 11.34 4.78 14.08
C THR A 117 12.71 5.09 14.68
N PHE A 118 13.66 5.54 13.86
CA PHE A 118 15.05 5.80 14.28
C PHE A 118 15.23 7.16 14.94
N LYS A 119 14.32 8.11 14.67
CA LYS A 119 14.29 9.44 15.27
C LYS A 119 15.63 10.19 15.21
N PRO A 120 16.25 10.37 14.02
CA PRO A 120 17.44 11.18 13.86
C PRO A 120 17.20 12.62 14.34
N PHE A 121 15.97 13.09 14.25
CA PHE A 121 15.44 14.31 14.83
C PHE A 121 14.01 14.08 15.32
N ARG A 122 13.51 14.98 16.16
CA ARG A 122 12.15 14.94 16.74
C ARG A 122 11.42 16.24 16.47
N ILE A 123 10.11 16.24 16.62
CA ILE A 123 9.32 17.47 16.64
C ILE A 123 9.85 18.37 17.76
N GLY A 124 10.13 19.62 17.43
CA GLY A 124 10.72 20.63 18.30
C GLY A 124 12.25 20.76 18.17
N ASP A 125 12.96 19.83 17.54
CA ASP A 125 14.40 19.95 17.31
C ASP A 125 14.68 21.05 16.27
N LEU A 126 15.74 21.83 16.51
CA LEU A 126 16.32 22.75 15.52
C LEU A 126 17.22 21.96 14.59
N VAL A 127 16.93 21.99 13.31
CA VAL A 127 17.68 21.25 12.28
C VAL A 127 18.15 22.17 11.15
N LYS A 128 19.33 21.84 10.61
CA LYS A 128 19.85 22.43 9.38
C LYS A 128 19.95 21.32 8.34
N VAL A 129 19.36 21.55 7.17
CA VAL A 129 19.31 20.59 6.07
C VAL A 129 20.13 21.12 4.91
N ASN A 130 20.93 20.27 4.27
CA ASN A 130 21.80 20.63 3.14
C ASN A 130 22.70 21.85 3.44
N ASN A 131 23.51 21.76 4.50
CA ASN A 131 24.47 22.83 4.92
C ASN A 131 23.78 24.18 5.23
N GLY A 132 22.51 24.12 5.71
CA GLY A 132 21.79 25.34 6.11
C GLY A 132 20.91 25.94 5.00
N GLU A 133 20.75 25.29 3.86
CA GLU A 133 19.78 25.71 2.84
C GLU A 133 18.36 25.84 3.44
N TYR A 134 18.00 24.89 4.33
CA TYR A 134 16.78 24.96 5.12
C TYR A 134 17.13 24.85 6.60
N GLU A 135 16.79 25.88 7.38
CA GLU A 135 17.03 25.92 8.82
C GLU A 135 15.74 26.26 9.55
N GLY A 136 15.47 25.57 10.66
CA GLY A 136 14.33 25.84 11.52
C GLY A 136 13.95 24.68 12.43
N TYR A 137 12.86 24.87 13.15
CA TYR A 137 12.33 23.88 14.07
C TYR A 137 11.44 22.87 13.35
N VAL A 138 11.63 21.59 13.62
CA VAL A 138 10.73 20.55 13.12
C VAL A 138 9.34 20.73 13.74
N ALA A 139 8.37 21.14 12.94
CA ALA A 139 7.02 21.43 13.38
C ALA A 139 6.13 20.18 13.33
N ASP A 140 6.32 19.31 12.31
CA ASP A 140 5.53 18.10 12.13
C ASP A 140 6.29 17.05 11.31
N ILE A 141 6.00 15.77 11.54
CA ILE A 141 6.52 14.64 10.77
C ILE A 141 5.34 13.79 10.37
N SER A 142 4.95 13.88 9.10
CA SER A 142 3.88 13.08 8.52
C SER A 142 4.43 11.82 7.86
N LEU A 143 3.55 10.95 7.37
CA LEU A 143 3.96 9.75 6.63
C LEU A 143 4.70 10.10 5.32
N ARG A 144 4.40 11.24 4.69
CA ARG A 144 4.93 11.63 3.39
C ARG A 144 6.00 12.72 3.47
N ASP A 145 5.87 13.66 4.38
CA ASP A 145 6.68 14.87 4.47
C ASP A 145 7.01 15.24 5.91
N THR A 146 8.08 16.02 6.07
CA THR A 146 8.48 16.66 7.30
C THR A 146 8.32 18.16 7.12
N VAL A 147 7.71 18.84 8.10
CA VAL A 147 7.49 20.30 8.08
C VAL A 147 8.48 20.97 9.01
N ILE A 148 9.26 21.90 8.46
CA ILE A 148 10.19 22.78 9.22
C ILE A 148 9.57 24.16 9.30
N LYS A 149 9.55 24.75 10.50
CA LYS A 149 9.13 26.12 10.74
C LYS A 149 10.37 27.00 10.87
N THR A 150 10.54 27.95 9.97
CA THR A 150 11.66 28.90 9.98
C THR A 150 11.48 29.99 11.05
N TYR A 151 12.54 30.76 11.32
CA TYR A 151 12.49 31.89 12.22
C TYR A 151 11.55 33.02 11.75
N GLU A 152 11.31 33.11 10.43
CA GLU A 152 10.38 34.06 9.82
C GLU A 152 8.91 33.61 9.94
N ASN A 153 8.65 32.53 10.70
CA ASN A 153 7.32 31.93 10.86
C ASN A 153 6.75 31.31 9.57
N THR A 154 7.57 31.06 8.55
CA THR A 154 7.19 30.32 7.35
C THR A 154 7.33 28.80 7.56
N ARG A 155 6.62 28.01 6.76
CA ARG A 155 6.66 26.55 6.81
C ARG A 155 7.29 26.01 5.53
N ILE A 156 8.35 25.24 5.67
CA ILE A 156 8.99 24.50 4.58
C ILE A 156 8.53 23.06 4.68
N ILE A 157 7.93 22.53 3.62
CA ILE A 157 7.46 21.15 3.54
C ILE A 157 8.46 20.37 2.70
N ILE A 158 9.15 19.42 3.31
CA ILE A 158 10.20 18.63 2.66
C ILE A 158 9.73 17.17 2.59
N PRO A 159 9.66 16.55 1.38
CA PRO A 159 9.37 15.13 1.25
C PRO A 159 10.33 14.27 2.06
N ASN A 160 9.85 13.24 2.74
CA ASN A 160 10.67 12.40 3.61
C ASN A 160 11.81 11.70 2.88
N SER A 161 11.66 11.40 1.59
CA SER A 161 12.72 10.84 0.75
C SER A 161 13.87 11.82 0.54
N VAL A 162 13.59 13.11 0.47
CA VAL A 162 14.60 14.17 0.39
C VAL A 162 15.25 14.34 1.76
N MET A 163 14.45 14.42 2.82
CA MET A 163 14.92 14.58 4.19
C MET A 163 15.87 13.45 4.64
N ASN A 164 15.58 12.22 4.26
CA ASN A 164 16.41 11.05 4.61
C ASN A 164 17.71 10.97 3.80
N LYS A 165 17.79 11.60 2.63
CA LYS A 165 18.99 11.66 1.77
C LYS A 165 19.84 12.89 2.04
N ALA A 166 19.27 13.90 2.67
CA ALA A 166 19.94 15.17 2.95
C ALA A 166 21.03 15.02 4.02
N VAL A 167 22.05 15.87 3.96
CA VAL A 167 22.94 16.09 5.08
C VAL A 167 22.17 16.87 6.13
N LEU A 168 22.03 16.30 7.32
CA LEU A 168 21.23 16.86 8.39
C LEU A 168 22.11 17.12 9.62
N GLU A 169 22.13 18.35 10.09
CA GLU A 169 22.72 18.78 11.35
C GLU A 169 21.58 19.00 12.35
N ASN A 170 21.57 18.22 13.44
CA ASN A 170 20.63 18.43 14.54
C ASN A 170 21.29 19.28 15.62
N VAL A 171 20.97 20.55 15.61
CA VAL A 171 21.57 21.56 16.54
C VAL A 171 21.10 21.37 17.98
N SER A 172 19.87 20.89 18.17
CA SER A 172 19.30 20.65 19.50
C SER A 172 19.92 19.46 20.24
N ARG A 173 20.64 18.59 19.50
CA ARG A 173 21.24 17.37 20.05
C ARG A 173 22.73 17.30 19.90
N SER A 174 23.37 18.44 19.75
CA SER A 174 24.84 18.55 19.84
C SER A 174 25.26 18.29 21.29
N GLY A 175 25.58 17.07 21.54
CA GLY A 175 26.07 16.70 22.81
C GLY A 175 26.35 16.14 23.76
#